data_227412594f49d3a2057711d323b63b4a
#
_entry.id   227412594f49d3a2057711d323b63b4a
#
_cell.length_a   1.000
_cell.length_b   1.000
_cell.length_c   1.000
_cell.angle_alpha   90.00
_cell.angle_beta   90.00
_cell.angle_gamma   90.00
#
_symmetry.space_group_name_H-M   'P 1'
#
loop_
_entity.id
_entity.type
_entity.pdbx_description
1 polymer ?
#
loop_
_entity_poly.entity_id
_entity_poly.type
_entity_poly.pdbx_seq_one_letter_code
_entity_poly.pdbx_strand_id
1 'polypeptide(L)'
;MKKFVALLLVLFVCLPVVAACSTLQGDNDKGATISMYLTDFPQTLDPAAVQLQADTAMIFSLIYQPLTTFDEKGKVKPGLAYEWYSYYDNRDEEYKMYFKLNETMWSDGISVSADDVVYAWKRILSPDSESPYASLLFPIKNARQVKSGIMTSDDLGLVAEDDKLLSITFEEDYDTGLFAEAVSCIALSPLREDIITRAIKNNTDNSREQDWDKNAAIMVCNGPFRVQGLEEGVKLSLERNQYYYRDDEEDKLDRSVIPFRLVCYYENEKIDKKDTAEATEQQFQADKFDAGKSFYLGSFDKTTFAKYASSVTTNKLLSTYTYYFNTKNDILKDAKVRQALSAALDRQAIVNAIGKNYIASTGFVPSGVFDTASGTDFRKAGGDIYSTTADTAKAASLLNEAGVKGGTLRLAYLVPVTKNVANGLTDTFGKISYELASQIAAESAKASWESLGFTIELVPVYAEEFQSTLSSGNFDIIGVDYAVNSTDAIAYLAPFATKYSGNKVSISLDAETYTPHYTGLSDEEYDTLLDEVIYLKDRTERATKLHAIETKLAELCPATAVFQYTTSYTYNEKILKKISSNYYGYNDFSDLRMADYIETNSRENEESLNEAKTRSTEDESEG
;
A
#
# COMPACT_ATOMS: atom_id res chain seq x y z
N MET A 1 24.77 -10.89 62.49
CA MET A 1 25.67 -10.13 61.65
C MET A 1 25.93 -10.76 60.25
N LYS A 2 26.36 -12.03 60.15
CA LYS A 2 26.66 -12.64 58.81
C LYS A 2 25.49 -12.67 57.81
N LYS A 3 24.23 -12.81 58.29
CA LYS A 3 23.05 -12.79 57.39
C LYS A 3 22.65 -11.35 56.94
N PHE A 4 23.00 -10.32 57.71
CA PHE A 4 22.74 -8.93 57.37
C PHE A 4 23.75 -8.39 56.35
N VAL A 5 25.00 -8.85 56.46
CA VAL A 5 26.07 -8.51 55.50
C VAL A 5 25.81 -9.16 54.13
N ALA A 6 25.28 -10.41 54.11
CA ALA A 6 24.90 -11.07 52.85
C ALA A 6 23.71 -10.38 52.14
N LEU A 7 22.75 -9.88 52.91
CA LEU A 7 21.61 -9.13 52.34
C LEU A 7 22.03 -7.77 51.78
N LEU A 8 22.97 -7.07 52.45
CA LEU A 8 23.53 -5.83 51.99
C LEU A 8 24.40 -6.00 50.73
N LEU A 9 25.15 -7.10 50.63
CA LEU A 9 25.94 -7.43 49.43
C LEU A 9 25.06 -7.77 48.21
N VAL A 10 23.93 -8.47 48.41
CA VAL A 10 22.97 -8.75 47.36
C VAL A 10 22.27 -7.46 46.90
N LEU A 11 21.92 -6.55 47.81
CA LEU A 11 21.37 -5.24 47.47
C LEU A 11 22.38 -4.36 46.69
N PHE A 12 23.69 -4.44 47.03
CA PHE A 12 24.72 -3.67 46.37
C PHE A 12 25.09 -4.20 44.96
N VAL A 13 24.87 -5.49 44.70
CA VAL A 13 25.07 -6.12 43.39
C VAL A 13 23.84 -5.93 42.49
N CYS A 14 22.63 -5.85 43.06
CA CYS A 14 21.41 -5.60 42.27
C CYS A 14 21.21 -4.12 41.90
N LEU A 15 21.75 -3.17 42.70
CA LEU A 15 21.65 -1.75 42.39
C LEU A 15 22.33 -1.34 41.06
N PRO A 16 23.54 -1.80 40.74
CA PRO A 16 24.14 -1.47 39.43
C PRO A 16 23.48 -2.18 38.24
N VAL A 17 22.84 -3.35 38.45
CA VAL A 17 22.10 -4.04 37.39
C VAL A 17 20.80 -3.32 37.07
N VAL A 18 20.11 -2.76 38.08
CA VAL A 18 18.91 -1.94 37.85
C VAL A 18 19.29 -0.57 37.26
N ALA A 19 20.42 0.00 37.69
CA ALA A 19 20.94 1.25 37.10
C ALA A 19 21.49 1.03 35.67
N ALA A 20 22.11 -0.13 35.38
CA ALA A 20 22.56 -0.47 34.03
C ALA A 20 21.39 -0.73 33.07
N CYS A 21 20.26 -1.30 33.55
CA CYS A 21 19.05 -1.41 32.75
C CYS A 21 18.39 -0.04 32.50
N SER A 22 18.49 0.91 33.44
CA SER A 22 17.96 2.27 33.24
C SER A 22 18.86 3.16 32.36
N THR A 23 20.16 2.91 32.33
CA THR A 23 21.10 3.64 31.44
C THR A 23 21.11 3.11 30.02
N LEU A 24 20.72 1.86 29.77
CA LEU A 24 20.47 1.33 28.42
C LEU A 24 19.14 1.84 27.81
N GLN A 25 18.23 2.36 28.62
CA GLN A 25 16.98 2.98 28.17
C GLN A 25 17.14 4.47 27.80
N GLY A 26 18.27 5.11 28.17
CA GLY A 26 18.44 6.57 28.14
C GLY A 26 18.66 7.18 26.76
N ASP A 27 19.11 6.44 25.76
CA ASP A 27 19.45 7.03 24.44
C ASP A 27 18.42 6.75 23.33
N ASN A 28 17.52 5.83 23.55
CA ASN A 28 16.50 5.49 22.54
C ASN A 28 15.26 6.40 22.55
N ASP A 29 15.11 7.28 23.52
CA ASP A 29 13.87 8.01 23.79
C ASP A 29 13.86 9.46 23.26
N LYS A 30 14.82 9.83 22.41
CA LYS A 30 14.95 11.22 21.92
C LYS A 30 14.11 11.54 20.68
N GLY A 31 13.05 10.80 20.42
CA GLY A 31 12.15 11.02 19.29
C GLY A 31 10.69 11.12 19.72
N ALA A 32 9.91 11.93 18.99
CA ALA A 32 8.48 12.03 19.21
C ALA A 32 7.77 10.70 18.92
N THR A 33 6.75 10.39 19.73
CA THR A 33 5.72 9.42 19.38
C THR A 33 4.56 10.15 18.73
N ILE A 34 4.24 9.79 17.50
CA ILE A 34 3.15 10.36 16.73
C ILE A 34 2.00 9.38 16.72
N SER A 35 0.83 9.80 17.19
CA SER A 35 -0.39 8.99 17.14
C SER A 35 -1.25 9.46 15.98
N MET A 36 -1.80 8.51 15.23
CA MET A 36 -2.74 8.77 14.15
C MET A 36 -3.90 7.78 14.19
N TYR A 37 -5.01 8.15 13.60
CA TYR A 37 -6.14 7.26 13.35
C TYR A 37 -6.16 6.89 11.87
N LEU A 38 -6.36 5.63 11.57
CA LEU A 38 -6.56 5.08 10.23
C LEU A 38 -7.88 4.30 10.21
N THR A 39 -8.58 4.31 9.08
CA THR A 39 -9.88 3.61 8.95
C THR A 39 -9.74 2.15 8.58
N ASP A 40 -8.76 1.84 7.74
CA ASP A 40 -8.63 0.51 7.15
C ASP A 40 -7.42 -0.21 7.76
N PHE A 41 -7.69 -1.25 8.53
CA PHE A 41 -6.63 -2.09 9.10
C PHE A 41 -6.00 -2.95 7.99
N PRO A 42 -4.66 -3.01 7.87
CA PRO A 42 -4.01 -3.79 6.83
C PRO A 42 -4.28 -5.29 7.01
N GLN A 43 -4.84 -5.92 6.00
CA GLN A 43 -5.08 -7.37 5.97
C GLN A 43 -3.78 -8.16 5.84
N THR A 44 -2.79 -7.58 5.21
CA THR A 44 -1.45 -8.11 5.00
C THR A 44 -0.46 -6.97 4.95
N LEU A 45 0.77 -7.21 5.34
CA LEU A 45 1.91 -6.31 5.14
C LEU A 45 2.86 -6.81 4.04
N ASP A 46 2.41 -7.76 3.20
CA ASP A 46 3.08 -8.17 1.98
C ASP A 46 2.85 -7.13 0.87
N PRO A 47 3.89 -6.41 0.40
CA PRO A 47 3.73 -5.34 -0.57
C PRO A 47 3.28 -5.83 -1.95
N ALA A 48 3.50 -7.10 -2.27
CA ALA A 48 3.11 -7.71 -3.54
C ALA A 48 1.70 -8.33 -3.52
N ALA A 49 0.97 -8.21 -2.40
CA ALA A 49 -0.37 -8.77 -2.28
C ALA A 49 -1.36 -8.14 -3.26
N VAL A 50 -2.37 -8.93 -3.65
CA VAL A 50 -3.39 -8.53 -4.64
C VAL A 50 -4.26 -7.38 -4.13
N GLN A 51 -4.57 -7.36 -2.83
CA GLN A 51 -5.47 -6.38 -2.24
C GLN A 51 -4.71 -5.43 -1.32
N LEU A 52 -4.48 -4.21 -1.80
CA LEU A 52 -3.94 -3.13 -1.00
C LEU A 52 -5.06 -2.13 -0.69
N GLN A 53 -5.31 -1.92 0.58
CA GLN A 53 -6.19 -0.85 1.06
C GLN A 53 -5.45 0.49 0.98
N ALA A 54 -6.19 1.59 0.84
CA ALA A 54 -5.60 2.92 0.70
C ALA A 54 -4.65 3.29 1.85
N ASP A 55 -5.08 3.07 3.09
CA ASP A 55 -4.25 3.33 4.28
C ASP A 55 -3.07 2.36 4.38
N THR A 56 -3.22 1.11 3.91
CA THR A 56 -2.16 0.10 3.87
C THR A 56 -1.03 0.51 2.92
N ALA A 57 -1.36 1.08 1.76
CA ALA A 57 -0.36 1.58 0.83
C ALA A 57 0.52 2.69 1.43
N MET A 58 -0.07 3.57 2.25
CA MET A 58 0.69 4.56 3.02
C MET A 58 1.59 3.88 4.06
N ILE A 59 1.09 2.88 4.79
CA ILE A 59 1.91 2.12 5.75
C ILE A 59 3.10 1.46 5.05
N PHE A 60 2.89 0.89 3.86
CA PHE A 60 3.98 0.29 3.09
C PHE A 60 5.09 1.29 2.76
N SER A 61 4.76 2.54 2.44
CA SER A 61 5.77 3.57 2.17
C SER A 61 6.62 3.93 3.40
N LEU A 62 6.18 3.57 4.60
CA LEU A 62 6.92 3.78 5.85
C LEU A 62 7.83 2.60 6.21
N ILE A 63 7.49 1.39 5.76
CA ILE A 63 8.22 0.17 6.14
C ILE A 63 9.04 -0.45 5.00
N TYR A 64 8.79 -0.04 3.76
CA TYR A 64 9.52 -0.50 2.58
C TYR A 64 10.10 0.67 1.78
N GLN A 65 11.17 0.38 1.06
CA GLN A 65 11.78 1.30 0.12
C GLN A 65 12.07 0.60 -1.20
N PRO A 66 11.42 1.01 -2.31
CA PRO A 66 11.69 0.50 -3.65
C PRO A 66 13.00 1.06 -4.22
N LEU A 67 13.40 0.61 -5.43
CA LEU A 67 14.64 1.04 -6.07
C LEU A 67 14.68 2.55 -6.33
N THR A 68 13.58 3.11 -6.79
CA THR A 68 13.42 4.55 -7.06
C THR A 68 12.23 5.10 -6.29
N THR A 69 12.09 6.40 -6.25
CA THR A 69 10.93 7.10 -5.69
C THR A 69 10.62 8.34 -6.50
N PHE A 70 9.60 9.10 -6.12
CA PHE A 70 9.25 10.38 -6.74
C PHE A 70 9.40 11.55 -5.77
N ASP A 71 9.78 12.72 -6.30
CA ASP A 71 9.57 13.96 -5.57
C ASP A 71 8.10 14.41 -5.62
N GLU A 72 7.79 15.52 -4.96
CA GLU A 72 6.45 16.11 -4.94
C GLU A 72 5.90 16.47 -6.32
N LYS A 73 6.79 16.64 -7.32
CA LYS A 73 6.46 17.04 -8.69
C LYS A 73 6.38 15.86 -9.66
N GLY A 74 6.56 14.64 -9.17
CA GLY A 74 6.55 13.44 -10.00
C GLY A 74 7.85 13.21 -10.78
N LYS A 75 8.97 13.80 -10.35
CA LYS A 75 10.28 13.48 -10.91
C LYS A 75 10.88 12.28 -10.19
N VAL A 76 11.35 11.29 -10.94
CA VAL A 76 12.05 10.12 -10.39
C VAL A 76 13.30 10.55 -9.63
N LYS A 77 13.46 10.02 -8.44
CA LYS A 77 14.62 10.20 -7.54
C LYS A 77 15.19 8.86 -7.09
N PRO A 78 16.44 8.86 -6.58
CA PRO A 78 16.98 7.75 -5.83
C PRO A 78 16.05 7.29 -4.70
N GLY A 79 15.89 5.97 -4.59
CA GLY A 79 15.33 5.26 -3.47
C GLY A 79 16.40 4.33 -2.88
N LEU A 80 16.17 3.01 -2.93
CA LEU A 80 17.21 2.03 -2.57
C LEU A 80 18.41 2.11 -3.53
N ALA A 81 18.17 2.37 -4.83
CA ALA A 81 19.24 2.62 -5.80
C ALA A 81 19.60 4.11 -5.80
N TYR A 82 20.91 4.42 -5.72
CA TYR A 82 21.40 5.80 -5.80
C TYR A 82 21.77 6.23 -7.22
N GLU A 83 22.03 5.26 -8.12
CA GLU A 83 22.39 5.47 -9.52
C GLU A 83 21.88 4.33 -10.38
N TRP A 84 21.46 4.64 -11.61
CA TRP A 84 21.15 3.65 -12.64
C TRP A 84 21.58 4.14 -14.01
N TYR A 85 21.91 3.19 -14.89
CA TYR A 85 22.31 3.45 -16.26
C TYR A 85 21.92 2.28 -17.17
N SER A 86 21.82 2.54 -18.45
CA SER A 86 21.49 1.54 -19.46
C SER A 86 22.40 1.64 -20.68
N TYR A 87 22.59 0.54 -21.35
CA TYR A 87 23.31 0.47 -22.63
C TYR A 87 22.87 -0.74 -23.45
N TYR A 88 23.17 -0.69 -24.75
CA TYR A 88 23.08 -1.85 -25.62
C TYR A 88 24.39 -2.62 -25.61
N ASP A 89 24.36 -3.90 -25.21
CA ASP A 89 25.51 -4.78 -25.24
C ASP A 89 25.69 -5.37 -26.63
N ASN A 90 26.68 -4.87 -27.39
CA ASN A 90 26.97 -5.32 -28.73
C ASN A 90 27.51 -6.74 -28.84
N ARG A 91 27.90 -7.39 -27.73
CA ARG A 91 28.42 -8.76 -27.73
C ARG A 91 27.29 -9.77 -27.68
N ASP A 92 26.38 -9.50 -26.77
CA ASP A 92 25.24 -10.38 -26.49
C ASP A 92 24.01 -9.97 -27.29
N GLU A 93 24.07 -8.80 -27.98
CA GLU A 93 22.95 -8.17 -28.70
C GLU A 93 21.75 -7.90 -27.77
N GLU A 94 22.03 -7.40 -26.56
CA GLU A 94 21.04 -7.24 -25.49
C GLU A 94 20.94 -5.79 -25.01
N TYR A 95 19.74 -5.36 -24.63
CA TYR A 95 19.48 -4.10 -23.94
C TYR A 95 19.56 -4.35 -22.43
N LYS A 96 20.51 -3.68 -21.76
CA LYS A 96 20.79 -3.88 -20.33
C LYS A 96 20.60 -2.59 -19.53
N MET A 97 20.14 -2.73 -18.31
CA MET A 97 20.04 -1.66 -17.31
C MET A 97 20.61 -2.14 -15.98
N TYR A 98 21.34 -1.28 -15.30
CA TYR A 98 21.95 -1.57 -14.02
C TYR A 98 21.46 -0.60 -12.97
N PHE A 99 21.25 -1.09 -11.75
CA PHE A 99 20.99 -0.30 -10.56
C PHE A 99 22.07 -0.54 -9.52
N LYS A 100 22.67 0.56 -9.03
CA LYS A 100 23.62 0.54 -7.92
C LYS A 100 22.89 0.85 -6.62
N LEU A 101 22.95 -0.06 -5.67
CA LEU A 101 22.22 0.05 -4.41
C LEU A 101 23.03 0.82 -3.36
N ASN A 102 22.32 1.58 -2.54
CA ASN A 102 22.85 2.26 -1.37
C ASN A 102 23.31 1.26 -0.30
N GLU A 103 24.27 1.70 0.52
CA GLU A 103 24.59 1.04 1.77
C GLU A 103 23.48 1.31 2.78
N THR A 104 22.61 0.34 2.99
CA THR A 104 21.54 0.37 3.97
C THR A 104 21.28 -1.04 4.49
N MET A 105 20.58 -1.15 5.60
CA MET A 105 20.34 -2.41 6.28
C MET A 105 18.85 -2.62 6.54
N TRP A 106 18.47 -3.88 6.59
CA TRP A 106 17.19 -4.30 7.14
C TRP A 106 17.08 -3.94 8.63
N SER A 107 15.87 -3.92 9.16
CA SER A 107 15.61 -3.56 10.56
C SER A 107 16.19 -4.53 11.60
N ASP A 108 16.74 -5.65 11.16
CA ASP A 108 17.52 -6.61 11.98
C ASP A 108 19.04 -6.41 11.87
N GLY A 109 19.50 -5.42 11.09
CA GLY A 109 20.91 -5.08 10.92
C GLY A 109 21.63 -5.87 9.82
N ILE A 110 20.94 -6.67 9.02
CA ILE A 110 21.50 -7.35 7.85
C ILE A 110 21.49 -6.39 6.65
N SER A 111 22.55 -6.37 5.84
CA SER A 111 22.65 -5.51 4.66
C SER A 111 21.54 -5.83 3.65
N VAL A 112 20.92 -4.79 3.08
CA VAL A 112 20.01 -4.95 1.94
C VAL A 112 20.84 -5.22 0.69
N SER A 113 20.49 -6.26 -0.04
CA SER A 113 21.24 -6.73 -1.21
C SER A 113 20.43 -6.73 -2.51
N ALA A 114 21.11 -6.86 -3.63
CA ALA A 114 20.48 -7.08 -4.94
C ALA A 114 19.72 -8.40 -5.00
N ASP A 115 20.17 -9.43 -4.26
CA ASP A 115 19.46 -10.71 -4.16
C ASP A 115 18.07 -10.57 -3.53
N ASP A 116 17.88 -9.63 -2.58
CA ASP A 116 16.58 -9.35 -1.98
C ASP A 116 15.59 -8.80 -3.01
N VAL A 117 16.07 -8.00 -3.97
CA VAL A 117 15.27 -7.51 -5.11
C VAL A 117 14.96 -8.65 -6.08
N VAL A 118 15.97 -9.44 -6.43
CA VAL A 118 15.81 -10.61 -7.33
C VAL A 118 14.78 -11.58 -6.76
N TYR A 119 14.87 -11.89 -5.47
CA TYR A 119 13.91 -12.76 -4.80
C TYR A 119 12.48 -12.18 -4.86
N ALA A 120 12.30 -10.91 -4.51
CA ALA A 120 10.99 -10.26 -4.52
C ALA A 120 10.34 -10.29 -5.91
N TRP A 121 11.10 -10.00 -6.97
CA TRP A 121 10.56 -9.96 -8.33
C TRP A 121 10.34 -11.36 -8.91
N LYS A 122 11.21 -12.33 -8.62
CA LYS A 122 10.97 -13.75 -8.95
C LYS A 122 9.69 -14.27 -8.30
N ARG A 123 9.40 -13.83 -7.05
CA ARG A 123 8.18 -14.20 -6.35
C ARG A 123 6.92 -13.62 -7.01
N ILE A 124 6.95 -12.36 -7.47
CA ILE A 124 5.86 -11.73 -8.23
C ILE A 124 5.64 -12.47 -9.57
N LEU A 125 6.73 -12.82 -10.25
CA LEU A 125 6.70 -13.51 -11.55
C LEU A 125 6.46 -15.02 -11.44
N SER A 126 6.37 -15.60 -10.24
CA SER A 126 6.00 -17.01 -10.08
C SER A 126 4.64 -17.30 -10.72
N PRO A 127 4.47 -18.44 -11.40
CA PRO A 127 3.17 -18.85 -11.97
C PRO A 127 2.05 -18.93 -10.92
N ASP A 128 2.41 -19.26 -9.68
CA ASP A 128 1.47 -19.37 -8.56
C ASP A 128 1.13 -18.03 -7.90
N SER A 129 1.80 -16.96 -8.25
CA SER A 129 1.55 -15.62 -7.69
C SER A 129 0.27 -15.01 -8.26
N GLU A 130 -0.57 -14.48 -7.41
CA GLU A 130 -1.77 -13.70 -7.78
C GLU A 130 -1.51 -12.18 -7.76
N SER A 131 -0.24 -11.76 -7.68
CA SER A 131 0.13 -10.35 -7.66
C SER A 131 -0.27 -9.63 -8.95
N PRO A 132 -1.01 -8.52 -8.89
CA PRO A 132 -1.40 -7.73 -10.07
C PRO A 132 -0.23 -6.94 -10.67
N TYR A 133 0.94 -6.94 -10.01
CA TYR A 133 2.09 -6.12 -10.39
C TYR A 133 3.03 -6.81 -11.38
N ALA A 134 2.78 -8.06 -11.74
CA ALA A 134 3.63 -8.82 -12.66
C ALA A 134 3.85 -8.10 -14.00
N SER A 135 2.83 -7.39 -14.51
CA SER A 135 2.91 -6.65 -15.78
C SER A 135 3.97 -5.52 -15.78
N LEU A 136 4.30 -4.95 -14.63
CA LEU A 136 5.36 -3.94 -14.49
C LEU A 136 6.76 -4.52 -14.78
N LEU A 137 6.92 -5.84 -14.62
CA LEU A 137 8.17 -6.57 -14.82
C LEU A 137 8.25 -7.27 -16.19
N PHE A 138 7.19 -7.27 -16.99
CA PHE A 138 7.16 -7.93 -18.31
C PHE A 138 8.13 -7.38 -19.36
N PRO A 139 8.64 -6.14 -19.27
CA PRO A 139 9.76 -5.72 -20.10
C PRO A 139 11.05 -6.52 -19.90
N ILE A 140 11.22 -7.17 -18.74
CA ILE A 140 12.38 -8.01 -18.45
C ILE A 140 12.36 -9.27 -19.34
N LYS A 141 13.51 -9.64 -19.89
CA LYS A 141 13.69 -10.81 -20.75
C LYS A 141 13.15 -12.07 -20.08
N ASN A 142 12.34 -12.82 -20.80
CA ASN A 142 11.66 -14.05 -20.37
C ASN A 142 10.63 -13.88 -19.22
N ALA A 143 10.32 -12.67 -18.76
CA ALA A 143 9.42 -12.48 -17.61
C ALA A 143 8.02 -13.05 -17.85
N ARG A 144 7.46 -12.87 -19.05
CA ARG A 144 6.16 -13.44 -19.42
C ARG A 144 6.18 -14.97 -19.46
N GLN A 145 7.24 -15.55 -20.01
CA GLN A 145 7.43 -16.99 -20.12
C GLN A 145 7.56 -17.63 -18.73
N VAL A 146 8.27 -16.96 -17.81
CA VAL A 146 8.37 -17.39 -16.41
C VAL A 146 7.01 -17.28 -15.72
N LYS A 147 6.32 -16.13 -15.86
CA LYS A 147 4.99 -15.94 -15.28
C LYS A 147 3.97 -16.97 -15.78
N SER A 148 4.08 -17.36 -17.03
CA SER A 148 3.23 -18.41 -17.63
C SER A 148 3.68 -19.84 -17.30
N GLY A 149 4.81 -20.04 -16.62
CA GLY A 149 5.35 -21.36 -16.29
C GLY A 149 6.00 -22.10 -17.46
N ILE A 150 6.23 -21.43 -18.61
CA ILE A 150 6.94 -21.98 -19.77
C ILE A 150 8.43 -22.10 -19.49
N MET A 151 8.97 -21.12 -18.75
CA MET A 151 10.37 -21.05 -18.32
C MET A 151 10.46 -21.01 -16.81
N THR A 152 11.65 -21.29 -16.30
CA THR A 152 11.95 -21.22 -14.86
C THR A 152 12.41 -19.83 -14.46
N SER A 153 12.40 -19.51 -13.18
CA SER A 153 12.92 -18.24 -12.67
C SER A 153 14.41 -18.02 -12.92
N ASP A 154 15.15 -19.07 -13.27
CA ASP A 154 16.59 -18.96 -13.60
C ASP A 154 16.83 -18.48 -15.03
N ASP A 155 15.80 -18.50 -15.88
CA ASP A 155 15.85 -18.00 -17.25
C ASP A 155 15.55 -16.49 -17.36
N LEU A 156 15.20 -15.83 -16.23
CA LEU A 156 14.92 -14.39 -16.19
C LEU A 156 16.16 -13.56 -16.51
N GLY A 157 15.98 -12.50 -17.30
CA GLY A 157 16.97 -11.44 -17.48
C GLY A 157 17.14 -10.55 -16.25
N LEU A 158 17.29 -11.15 -15.06
CA LEU A 158 17.37 -10.46 -13.77
C LEU A 158 18.45 -11.14 -12.92
N VAL A 159 19.53 -10.41 -12.63
CA VAL A 159 20.72 -10.95 -11.96
C VAL A 159 21.24 -9.99 -10.89
N ALA A 160 21.56 -10.50 -9.71
CA ALA A 160 22.42 -9.82 -8.77
C ALA A 160 23.89 -10.09 -9.20
N GLU A 161 24.55 -9.10 -9.77
CA GLU A 161 25.96 -9.20 -10.20
C GLU A 161 26.89 -9.25 -8.98
N ASP A 162 26.52 -8.50 -7.94
CA ASP A 162 27.08 -8.54 -6.59
C ASP A 162 26.02 -8.05 -5.59
N ASP A 163 26.38 -7.95 -4.31
CA ASP A 163 25.45 -7.53 -3.24
C ASP A 163 24.78 -6.18 -3.51
N LYS A 164 25.42 -5.28 -4.28
CA LYS A 164 24.99 -3.90 -4.50
C LYS A 164 24.74 -3.55 -5.96
N LEU A 165 24.88 -4.50 -6.87
CA LEU A 165 24.69 -4.27 -8.30
C LEU A 165 23.63 -5.22 -8.87
N LEU A 166 22.48 -4.65 -9.22
CA LEU A 166 21.40 -5.36 -9.90
C LEU A 166 21.51 -5.12 -11.40
N SER A 167 21.45 -6.20 -12.20
CA SER A 167 21.45 -6.20 -13.65
C SER A 167 20.10 -6.67 -14.18
N ILE A 168 19.58 -5.97 -15.19
CA ILE A 168 18.34 -6.27 -15.88
C ILE A 168 18.63 -6.32 -17.37
N THR A 169 18.23 -7.42 -18.02
CA THR A 169 18.20 -7.55 -19.48
C THR A 169 16.74 -7.41 -19.93
N PHE A 170 16.48 -6.54 -20.88
CA PHE A 170 15.14 -6.38 -21.45
C PHE A 170 14.88 -7.35 -22.60
N GLU A 171 13.62 -7.71 -22.79
CA GLU A 171 13.18 -8.56 -23.91
C GLU A 171 13.44 -7.89 -25.27
N GLU A 172 13.16 -6.58 -25.34
CA GLU A 172 13.36 -5.73 -26.49
C GLU A 172 13.90 -4.35 -26.08
N ASP A 173 14.09 -3.45 -27.05
CA ASP A 173 14.47 -2.06 -26.78
C ASP A 173 13.35 -1.30 -26.03
N TYR A 174 13.52 -1.13 -24.73
CA TYR A 174 12.52 -0.56 -23.82
C TYR A 174 12.88 0.86 -23.37
N ASP A 175 11.88 1.68 -23.04
CA ASP A 175 12.09 3.00 -22.40
C ASP A 175 12.58 2.81 -20.96
N THR A 176 13.89 2.91 -20.75
CA THR A 176 14.51 2.72 -19.44
C THR A 176 14.13 3.81 -18.42
N GLY A 177 13.72 4.99 -18.89
CA GLY A 177 13.14 6.03 -18.03
C GLY A 177 11.78 5.60 -17.49
N LEU A 178 10.94 4.97 -18.33
CA LEU A 178 9.66 4.40 -17.91
C LEU A 178 9.85 3.23 -16.93
N PHE A 179 10.89 2.40 -17.15
CA PHE A 179 11.23 1.36 -16.20
C PHE A 179 11.67 1.91 -14.84
N ALA A 180 12.49 2.97 -14.84
CA ALA A 180 12.86 3.67 -13.60
C ALA A 180 11.65 4.30 -12.89
N GLU A 181 10.63 4.74 -13.62
CA GLU A 181 9.34 5.16 -13.04
C GLU A 181 8.58 3.96 -12.46
N ALA A 182 8.52 2.83 -13.17
CA ALA A 182 7.78 1.64 -12.74
C ALA A 182 8.35 1.02 -11.45
N VAL A 183 9.67 0.97 -11.29
CA VAL A 183 10.32 0.38 -10.10
C VAL A 183 10.27 1.27 -8.86
N SER A 184 9.55 2.40 -8.92
CA SER A 184 9.13 3.18 -7.75
C SER A 184 7.86 2.62 -7.09
N CYS A 185 7.20 1.67 -7.73
CA CYS A 185 6.05 0.97 -7.16
C CYS A 185 6.47 0.23 -5.88
N ILE A 186 5.77 0.50 -4.79
CA ILE A 186 6.10 -0.07 -3.47
C ILE A 186 6.01 -1.61 -3.46
N ALA A 187 5.16 -2.18 -4.32
CA ALA A 187 5.03 -3.63 -4.47
C ALA A 187 6.31 -4.31 -5.01
N LEU A 188 7.18 -3.54 -5.67
CA LEU A 188 8.46 -4.02 -6.20
C LEU A 188 9.63 -3.82 -5.23
N SER A 189 9.35 -3.51 -3.96
CA SER A 189 10.38 -3.41 -2.92
C SER A 189 11.06 -4.75 -2.67
N PRO A 190 12.32 -4.76 -2.22
CA PRO A 190 13.05 -5.98 -1.87
C PRO A 190 12.36 -6.73 -0.73
N LEU A 191 12.56 -8.04 -0.66
CA LEU A 191 12.06 -8.93 0.38
C LEU A 191 13.12 -9.93 0.81
N ARG A 192 13.09 -10.35 2.08
CA ARG A 192 14.02 -11.30 2.68
C ARG A 192 13.57 -12.74 2.47
N GLU A 193 14.27 -13.45 1.58
CA GLU A 193 14.01 -14.85 1.28
C GLU A 193 14.07 -15.76 2.51
N ASP A 194 15.10 -15.60 3.34
CA ASP A 194 15.33 -16.44 4.52
C ASP A 194 14.20 -16.33 5.56
N ILE A 195 13.61 -15.13 5.71
CA ILE A 195 12.48 -14.89 6.61
C ILE A 195 11.20 -15.55 6.06
N ILE A 196 10.88 -15.28 4.81
CA ILE A 196 9.64 -15.75 4.17
C ILE A 196 9.66 -17.27 4.02
N THR A 197 10.76 -17.84 3.52
CA THR A 197 10.92 -19.29 3.34
C THR A 197 10.85 -20.03 4.66
N ARG A 198 11.43 -19.47 5.73
CA ARG A 198 11.36 -20.06 7.07
C ARG A 198 9.92 -20.04 7.60
N ALA A 199 9.19 -18.95 7.42
CA ALA A 199 7.79 -18.84 7.84
C ALA A 199 6.92 -19.86 7.09
N ILE A 200 7.04 -19.97 5.77
CA ILE A 200 6.32 -20.94 4.94
C ILE A 200 6.63 -22.37 5.40
N LYS A 201 7.90 -22.70 5.66
CA LYS A 201 8.28 -24.02 6.16
C LYS A 201 7.65 -24.35 7.50
N ASN A 202 7.61 -23.38 8.42
CA ASN A 202 7.01 -23.57 9.74
C ASN A 202 5.49 -23.78 9.66
N ASN A 203 4.82 -23.17 8.71
CA ASN A 203 3.38 -23.36 8.46
C ASN A 203 3.07 -24.78 7.97
N THR A 204 3.91 -25.37 7.11
CA THR A 204 3.71 -26.73 6.59
C THR A 204 3.86 -27.82 7.66
N ASP A 205 4.63 -27.58 8.71
CA ASP A 205 4.87 -28.53 9.81
C ASP A 205 3.78 -28.47 10.92
N ASN A 206 2.69 -27.72 10.74
CA ASN A 206 1.57 -27.53 11.69
C ASN A 206 2.00 -27.05 13.09
N SER A 207 3.22 -26.58 13.25
CA SER A 207 3.73 -26.26 14.58
C SER A 207 3.39 -24.85 15.05
N ARG A 208 3.14 -23.89 14.17
CA ARG A 208 2.58 -22.55 14.42
C ARG A 208 2.34 -21.88 13.07
N GLU A 209 1.14 -21.38 12.82
CA GLU A 209 0.90 -20.44 11.74
C GLU A 209 1.78 -19.19 11.97
N GLN A 210 2.75 -18.99 11.10
CA GLN A 210 3.60 -17.82 11.10
C GLN A 210 3.47 -17.14 9.75
N ASP A 211 2.38 -16.41 9.57
CA ASP A 211 2.25 -15.47 8.47
C ASP A 211 3.28 -14.37 8.69
N TRP A 212 4.36 -14.39 7.91
CA TRP A 212 5.48 -13.46 8.08
C TRP A 212 5.03 -11.99 8.00
N ASP A 213 4.03 -11.71 7.19
CA ASP A 213 3.44 -10.40 6.90
C ASP A 213 2.42 -9.92 7.95
N LYS A 214 2.12 -10.76 8.95
CA LYS A 214 1.20 -10.47 10.07
C LYS A 214 1.86 -10.62 11.43
N ASN A 215 3.14 -10.94 11.47
CA ASN A 215 3.87 -11.20 12.72
C ASN A 215 5.03 -10.21 12.90
N ALA A 216 4.80 -9.17 13.69
CA ALA A 216 5.80 -8.16 14.01
C ALA A 216 7.12 -8.71 14.59
N ALA A 217 7.10 -9.90 15.18
CA ALA A 217 8.30 -10.48 15.79
C ALA A 217 9.29 -11.07 14.78
N ILE A 218 8.84 -11.41 13.57
CA ILE A 218 9.69 -12.00 12.53
C ILE A 218 9.83 -11.09 11.30
N MET A 219 8.92 -10.13 11.13
CA MET A 219 8.93 -9.21 10.01
C MET A 219 10.14 -8.28 10.06
N VAL A 220 10.83 -8.14 8.94
CA VAL A 220 11.91 -7.17 8.76
C VAL A 220 11.54 -6.17 7.67
N CYS A 221 12.01 -4.94 7.82
CA CYS A 221 11.67 -3.81 6.97
C CYS A 221 12.95 -3.14 6.47
N ASN A 222 12.96 -2.69 5.21
CA ASN A 222 14.07 -1.93 4.64
C ASN A 222 13.78 -0.43 4.53
N GLY A 223 12.61 0.01 4.99
CA GLY A 223 12.18 1.40 5.00
C GLY A 223 12.56 2.14 6.29
N PRO A 224 12.14 3.41 6.42
CA PRO A 224 12.48 4.28 7.55
C PRO A 224 11.93 3.78 8.91
N PHE A 225 10.88 2.99 8.90
CA PHE A 225 10.29 2.39 10.11
C PHE A 225 10.23 0.88 10.00
N ARG A 226 10.16 0.22 11.15
CA ARG A 226 9.91 -1.22 11.29
C ARG A 226 8.58 -1.47 12.01
N VAL A 227 7.97 -2.59 11.76
CA VAL A 227 6.79 -3.03 12.52
C VAL A 227 7.24 -3.49 13.90
N GLN A 228 6.76 -2.80 14.94
CA GLN A 228 7.07 -3.12 16.33
C GLN A 228 5.95 -3.94 16.98
N GLY A 229 4.70 -3.69 16.59
CA GLY A 229 3.55 -4.41 17.11
C GLY A 229 2.35 -4.28 16.18
N LEU A 230 1.59 -5.34 16.09
CA LEU A 230 0.38 -5.43 15.28
C LEU A 230 -0.69 -6.12 16.12
N GLU A 231 -1.75 -5.38 16.42
CA GLU A 231 -2.94 -5.86 17.11
C GLU A 231 -4.13 -5.64 16.19
N GLU A 232 -4.64 -6.73 15.65
CA GLU A 232 -5.64 -6.71 14.58
C GLU A 232 -6.88 -5.88 14.95
N GLY A 233 -7.28 -4.99 14.04
CA GLY A 233 -8.43 -4.10 14.20
C GLY A 233 -8.28 -3.05 15.30
N VAL A 234 -7.14 -2.99 15.97
CA VAL A 234 -6.90 -2.13 17.14
C VAL A 234 -5.76 -1.15 16.90
N LYS A 235 -4.56 -1.67 16.63
CA LYS A 235 -3.37 -0.85 16.61
C LYS A 235 -2.23 -1.47 15.79
N LEU A 236 -1.57 -0.63 15.01
CA LEU A 236 -0.28 -0.90 14.40
C LEU A 236 0.75 0.07 14.98
N SER A 237 1.83 -0.45 15.55
CA SER A 237 2.94 0.36 16.06
C SER A 237 4.14 0.20 15.14
N LEU A 238 4.62 1.32 14.62
CA LEU A 238 5.85 1.41 13.84
C LEU A 238 6.92 2.09 14.70
N GLU A 239 8.13 1.59 14.66
CA GLU A 239 9.27 2.15 15.36
C GLU A 239 10.38 2.48 14.37
N ARG A 240 11.13 3.52 14.61
CA ARG A 240 12.27 3.92 13.77
C ARG A 240 13.16 2.72 13.48
N ASN A 241 13.48 2.52 12.21
CA ASN A 241 14.52 1.59 11.80
C ASN A 241 15.89 2.24 12.06
N GLN A 242 16.55 1.83 13.13
CA GLN A 242 17.84 2.37 13.55
C GLN A 242 18.99 2.07 12.58
N TYR A 243 18.79 1.16 11.64
CA TYR A 243 19.77 0.74 10.64
C TYR A 243 19.53 1.36 9.27
N TYR A 244 18.47 2.16 9.12
CA TYR A 244 18.14 2.80 7.86
C TYR A 244 19.12 3.93 7.55
N TYR A 245 19.93 3.76 6.49
CA TYR A 245 21.01 4.70 6.08
C TYR A 245 21.91 5.13 7.24
N ARG A 246 22.32 4.18 8.05
CA ARG A 246 23.23 4.45 9.15
C ARG A 246 24.65 4.67 8.60
N ASP A 247 25.23 5.82 8.89
CA ASP A 247 26.63 6.08 8.66
C ASP A 247 27.45 5.57 9.85
N ASP A 248 28.30 4.55 9.62
CA ASP A 248 29.13 3.93 10.65
C ASP A 248 30.41 4.73 10.94
N GLU A 249 30.78 5.72 10.10
CA GLU A 249 32.04 6.45 10.23
C GLU A 249 32.03 7.58 11.28
N GLU A 250 30.86 8.00 11.75
CA GLU A 250 30.74 8.96 12.82
C GLU A 250 29.87 8.40 13.95
N ASP A 251 30.31 8.48 15.20
CA ASP A 251 29.53 8.23 16.42
C ASP A 251 28.24 9.09 16.54
N LYS A 252 27.99 9.92 15.57
CA LYS A 252 26.70 10.57 15.36
C LYS A 252 25.76 9.57 14.74
N LEU A 253 24.73 9.20 15.49
CA LEU A 253 23.50 8.68 14.95
C LEU A 253 23.00 9.71 13.92
N ASP A 254 23.47 9.60 12.66
CA ASP A 254 22.86 10.37 11.60
C ASP A 254 21.45 9.82 11.44
N ARG A 255 20.51 10.55 12.02
CA ARG A 255 19.14 10.14 12.11
C ARG A 255 18.46 10.59 10.84
N SER A 256 18.57 9.76 9.82
CA SER A 256 17.72 9.90 8.63
C SER A 256 16.23 9.83 8.99
N VAL A 257 15.89 9.24 10.15
CA VAL A 257 14.53 9.15 10.68
C VAL A 257 14.45 9.75 12.07
N ILE A 258 13.76 10.88 12.20
CA ILE A 258 13.70 11.66 13.45
C ILE A 258 12.66 11.16 14.47
N PRO A 259 11.39 10.87 14.11
CA PRO A 259 10.42 10.35 15.06
C PRO A 259 10.84 8.97 15.58
N PHE A 260 10.62 8.74 16.87
CA PHE A 260 10.91 7.44 17.46
C PHE A 260 9.85 6.39 17.09
N ARG A 261 8.56 6.80 17.13
CA ARG A 261 7.44 5.86 16.93
C ARG A 261 6.26 6.52 16.25
N LEU A 262 5.62 5.76 15.37
CA LEU A 262 4.29 6.06 14.84
C LEU A 262 3.31 5.03 15.37
N VAL A 263 2.17 5.47 15.90
CA VAL A 263 1.12 4.58 16.42
C VAL A 263 -0.16 4.85 15.66
N CYS A 264 -0.54 3.91 14.82
CA CYS A 264 -1.79 3.94 14.07
C CYS A 264 -2.88 3.23 14.87
N TYR A 265 -3.92 3.94 15.23
CA TYR A 265 -5.09 3.41 15.92
C TYR A 265 -6.21 3.18 14.91
N TYR A 266 -7.01 2.16 15.18
CA TYR A 266 -8.18 1.78 14.40
C TYR A 266 -9.39 1.69 15.33
N GLU A 267 -10.61 1.58 14.80
CA GLU A 267 -11.81 1.47 15.63
C GLU A 267 -11.73 0.27 16.57
N ASN A 268 -12.00 0.51 17.84
CA ASN A 268 -11.98 -0.50 18.88
C ASN A 268 -13.07 -0.25 19.93
N GLU A 269 -13.95 -1.23 20.14
CA GLU A 269 -14.96 -1.17 21.20
C GLU A 269 -14.40 -1.26 22.64
N LYS A 270 -13.15 -1.70 22.78
CA LYS A 270 -12.52 -1.90 24.10
C LYS A 270 -11.95 -0.63 24.71
N ILE A 271 -12.17 0.53 24.10
CA ILE A 271 -11.85 1.80 24.77
C ILE A 271 -12.65 1.83 26.05
N ASP A 272 -11.95 1.98 27.17
CA ASP A 272 -12.54 1.93 28.49
C ASP A 272 -13.67 2.99 28.59
N LYS A 273 -14.90 2.53 28.36
CA LYS A 273 -16.13 3.31 28.32
C LYS A 273 -16.48 4.00 29.65
N LYS A 274 -15.58 3.97 30.64
CA LYS A 274 -15.85 4.53 31.97
C LYS A 274 -16.10 6.04 31.95
N ASP A 275 -15.57 6.74 30.95
CA ASP A 275 -15.67 8.19 30.91
C ASP A 275 -16.48 8.75 29.73
N THR A 276 -16.78 7.96 28.68
CA THR A 276 -17.59 8.42 27.55
C THR A 276 -18.38 7.26 26.95
N ALA A 277 -19.65 7.17 27.26
CA ALA A 277 -20.52 6.04 26.92
C ALA A 277 -20.71 5.78 25.39
N GLU A 278 -20.15 6.59 24.50
CA GLU A 278 -20.39 6.54 23.06
C GLU A 278 -19.21 7.03 22.18
N ALA A 279 -18.00 7.22 22.73
CA ALA A 279 -16.88 7.73 21.94
C ALA A 279 -16.21 6.62 21.13
N THR A 280 -16.06 6.83 19.82
CA THR A 280 -15.24 6.00 18.94
C THR A 280 -13.75 6.28 19.20
N GLU A 281 -12.84 5.36 18.76
CA GLU A 281 -11.38 5.61 18.84
C GLU A 281 -11.01 6.91 18.13
N GLN A 282 -11.65 7.21 17.00
CA GLN A 282 -11.41 8.43 16.26
C GLN A 282 -11.76 9.68 17.08
N GLN A 283 -12.90 9.70 17.76
CA GLN A 283 -13.29 10.82 18.65
C GLN A 283 -12.31 10.96 19.80
N PHE A 284 -11.86 9.84 20.36
CA PHE A 284 -10.85 9.84 21.43
C PHE A 284 -9.51 10.41 20.95
N GLN A 285 -9.05 10.09 19.74
CA GLN A 285 -7.85 10.68 19.16
C GLN A 285 -8.05 12.17 18.85
N ALA A 286 -9.22 12.58 18.39
CA ALA A 286 -9.57 13.98 18.17
C ALA A 286 -9.59 14.78 19.48
N ASP A 287 -10.10 14.23 20.56
CA ASP A 287 -10.09 14.86 21.89
C ASP A 287 -8.67 14.99 22.44
N LYS A 288 -7.81 14.01 22.21
CA LYS A 288 -6.38 14.12 22.54
C LYS A 288 -5.68 15.22 21.75
N PHE A 289 -6.01 15.34 20.45
CA PHE A 289 -5.47 16.39 19.60
C PHE A 289 -5.90 17.79 20.10
N ASP A 290 -7.18 18.00 20.38
CA ASP A 290 -7.70 19.25 20.92
C ASP A 290 -7.12 19.61 22.30
N ALA A 291 -6.87 18.59 23.13
CA ALA A 291 -6.24 18.77 24.43
C ALA A 291 -4.71 18.99 24.35
N GLY A 292 -4.12 19.02 23.16
CA GLY A 292 -2.67 19.14 22.95
C GLY A 292 -1.87 17.93 23.42
N LYS A 293 -2.50 16.76 23.55
CA LYS A 293 -1.86 15.49 23.94
C LYS A 293 -1.48 14.64 22.74
N SER A 294 -2.03 14.91 21.57
CA SER A 294 -1.62 14.40 20.27
C SER A 294 -1.31 15.59 19.38
N PHE A 295 -0.34 15.45 18.49
CA PHE A 295 0.14 16.56 17.66
C PHE A 295 -0.22 16.39 16.19
N TYR A 296 -0.70 15.22 15.83
CA TYR A 296 -1.12 14.84 14.49
C TYR A 296 -2.44 14.07 14.56
N LEU A 297 -3.33 14.36 13.63
CA LEU A 297 -4.57 13.62 13.44
C LEU A 297 -4.73 13.35 11.95
N GLY A 298 -4.63 12.07 11.57
CA GLY A 298 -4.80 11.61 10.20
C GLY A 298 -6.02 10.73 10.08
N SER A 299 -6.60 10.69 8.89
CA SER A 299 -7.83 10.01 8.53
C SER A 299 -9.05 10.45 9.37
N PHE A 300 -10.16 10.69 8.72
CA PHE A 300 -11.32 11.27 9.41
C PHE A 300 -12.61 10.56 8.99
N ASP A 301 -13.53 10.35 9.94
CA ASP A 301 -14.94 10.16 9.63
C ASP A 301 -15.58 11.50 9.21
N LYS A 302 -16.81 11.43 8.76
CA LYS A 302 -17.57 12.59 8.30
C LYS A 302 -17.70 13.70 9.36
N THR A 303 -17.91 13.33 10.63
CA THR A 303 -18.13 14.26 11.73
C THR A 303 -16.83 14.96 12.09
N THR A 304 -15.76 14.20 12.25
CA THR A 304 -14.43 14.70 12.57
C THR A 304 -13.87 15.55 11.43
N PHE A 305 -14.08 15.12 10.16
CA PHE A 305 -13.70 15.91 8.99
C PHE A 305 -14.37 17.28 8.99
N ALA A 306 -15.68 17.36 9.25
CA ALA A 306 -16.40 18.62 9.31
C ALA A 306 -15.88 19.55 10.41
N LYS A 307 -15.45 18.99 11.55
CA LYS A 307 -14.86 19.75 12.66
C LYS A 307 -13.55 20.45 12.29
N TYR A 308 -12.70 19.77 11.50
CA TYR A 308 -11.37 20.28 11.13
C TYR A 308 -11.27 20.79 9.69
N ALA A 309 -12.37 20.90 8.95
CA ALA A 309 -12.40 21.21 7.52
C ALA A 309 -11.56 22.43 7.09
N SER A 310 -11.36 23.42 7.98
CA SER A 310 -10.56 24.61 7.72
C SER A 310 -9.04 24.41 7.85
N SER A 311 -8.60 23.31 8.48
CA SER A 311 -7.18 23.03 8.78
C SER A 311 -6.70 21.70 8.17
N VAL A 312 -7.58 20.97 7.50
CA VAL A 312 -7.24 19.68 6.89
C VAL A 312 -6.45 19.89 5.59
N THR A 313 -5.35 19.19 5.49
CA THR A 313 -4.66 18.94 4.22
C THR A 313 -5.13 17.62 3.64
N THR A 314 -5.38 17.57 2.34
CA THR A 314 -5.84 16.38 1.63
C THR A 314 -4.93 16.07 0.46
N ASN A 315 -4.41 14.85 0.42
CA ASN A 315 -3.61 14.33 -0.69
C ASN A 315 -4.42 13.28 -1.46
N LYS A 316 -4.28 13.25 -2.78
CA LYS A 316 -4.83 12.20 -3.62
C LYS A 316 -3.97 10.94 -3.49
N LEU A 317 -4.61 9.79 -3.41
CA LEU A 317 -3.95 8.49 -3.50
C LEU A 317 -4.16 7.90 -4.90
N LEU A 318 -3.20 7.12 -5.38
CA LEU A 318 -3.32 6.38 -6.64
C LEU A 318 -4.10 5.07 -6.44
N SER A 319 -5.24 5.16 -5.80
CA SER A 319 -6.11 4.04 -5.46
C SER A 319 -7.58 4.41 -5.60
N THR A 320 -8.41 3.44 -5.97
CA THR A 320 -9.84 3.64 -6.19
C THR A 320 -10.65 2.56 -5.47
N TYR A 321 -11.87 2.91 -5.05
CA TYR A 321 -12.88 1.90 -4.74
C TYR A 321 -13.62 1.53 -6.02
N THR A 322 -13.63 0.24 -6.34
CA THR A 322 -14.05 -0.27 -7.65
C THR A 322 -15.00 -1.44 -7.46
N TYR A 323 -16.10 -1.49 -8.20
CA TYR A 323 -16.93 -2.68 -8.30
C TYR A 323 -16.44 -3.59 -9.42
N TYR A 324 -16.20 -4.88 -9.09
CA TYR A 324 -16.00 -5.95 -10.05
C TYR A 324 -17.34 -6.64 -10.32
N PHE A 325 -17.62 -6.89 -11.58
CA PHE A 325 -18.78 -7.65 -12.05
C PHE A 325 -18.35 -9.06 -12.47
N ASN A 326 -19.00 -10.09 -11.94
CA ASN A 326 -18.75 -11.45 -12.41
C ASN A 326 -19.37 -11.65 -13.80
N THR A 327 -18.55 -11.64 -14.84
CA THR A 327 -18.98 -11.77 -16.24
C THR A 327 -19.54 -13.16 -16.58
N LYS A 328 -19.40 -14.14 -15.69
CA LYS A 328 -19.98 -15.48 -15.82
C LYS A 328 -21.38 -15.59 -15.26
N ASN A 329 -21.85 -14.60 -14.49
CA ASN A 329 -23.22 -14.57 -13.99
C ASN A 329 -24.21 -14.37 -15.13
N ASP A 330 -25.35 -15.11 -15.13
CA ASP A 330 -26.32 -15.10 -16.23
C ASP A 330 -26.93 -13.73 -16.52
N ILE A 331 -27.09 -12.87 -15.51
CA ILE A 331 -27.60 -11.50 -15.68
C ILE A 331 -26.45 -10.57 -16.15
N LEU A 332 -25.25 -10.75 -15.60
CA LEU A 332 -24.12 -9.86 -15.82
C LEU A 332 -23.23 -10.24 -17.01
N LYS A 333 -23.50 -11.33 -17.73
CA LYS A 333 -22.70 -11.74 -18.90
C LYS A 333 -22.78 -10.74 -20.06
N ASP A 334 -23.89 -10.03 -20.20
CA ASP A 334 -24.03 -8.96 -21.20
C ASP A 334 -23.37 -7.67 -20.69
N ALA A 335 -22.42 -7.14 -21.45
CA ALA A 335 -21.72 -5.89 -21.13
C ALA A 335 -22.69 -4.70 -20.96
N LYS A 336 -23.78 -4.67 -21.71
CA LYS A 336 -24.78 -3.59 -21.61
C LYS A 336 -25.46 -3.55 -20.24
N VAL A 337 -25.68 -4.71 -19.59
CA VAL A 337 -26.21 -4.75 -18.22
C VAL A 337 -25.19 -4.16 -17.25
N ARG A 338 -23.91 -4.52 -17.36
CA ARG A 338 -22.86 -3.98 -16.51
C ARG A 338 -22.65 -2.47 -16.73
N GLN A 339 -22.69 -2.03 -17.99
CA GLN A 339 -22.68 -0.60 -18.34
C GLN A 339 -23.89 0.15 -17.77
N ALA A 340 -25.07 -0.46 -17.77
CA ALA A 340 -26.26 0.12 -17.17
C ALA A 340 -26.13 0.30 -15.66
N LEU A 341 -25.62 -0.73 -14.96
CA LEU A 341 -25.34 -0.65 -13.52
C LEU A 341 -24.29 0.44 -13.23
N SER A 342 -23.23 0.55 -14.04
CA SER A 342 -22.22 1.61 -13.92
C SER A 342 -22.82 3.02 -14.14
N ALA A 343 -23.66 3.19 -15.16
CA ALA A 343 -24.30 4.47 -15.50
C ALA A 343 -25.29 4.94 -14.41
N ALA A 344 -25.92 4.00 -13.71
CA ALA A 344 -26.88 4.31 -12.65
C ALA A 344 -26.22 4.75 -11.32
N LEU A 345 -24.91 4.62 -11.17
CA LEU A 345 -24.21 5.05 -9.97
C LEU A 345 -24.13 6.57 -9.89
N ASP A 346 -24.64 7.15 -8.82
CA ASP A 346 -24.37 8.53 -8.45
C ASP A 346 -23.09 8.58 -7.58
N ARG A 347 -21.96 8.66 -8.23
CA ARG A 347 -20.62 8.65 -7.61
C ARG A 347 -20.42 9.82 -6.66
N GLN A 348 -20.96 10.99 -7.05
CA GLN A 348 -20.86 12.18 -6.21
C GLN A 348 -21.73 12.06 -4.96
N ALA A 349 -22.92 11.50 -5.06
CA ALA A 349 -23.78 11.25 -3.90
C ALA A 349 -23.14 10.22 -2.95
N ILE A 350 -22.49 9.17 -3.48
CA ILE A 350 -21.75 8.19 -2.69
C ILE A 350 -20.63 8.87 -1.90
N VAL A 351 -19.78 9.65 -2.57
CA VAL A 351 -18.69 10.39 -1.92
C VAL A 351 -19.20 11.34 -0.83
N ASN A 352 -20.31 12.05 -1.12
CA ASN A 352 -20.92 12.96 -0.15
C ASN A 352 -21.50 12.19 1.07
N ALA A 353 -22.03 10.99 0.85
CA ALA A 353 -22.55 10.14 1.92
C ALA A 353 -21.42 9.63 2.83
N ILE A 354 -20.28 9.21 2.24
CA ILE A 354 -19.09 8.81 2.98
C ILE A 354 -18.53 10.00 3.79
N GLY A 355 -18.48 11.18 3.21
CA GLY A 355 -18.10 12.41 3.91
C GLY A 355 -16.61 12.54 4.23
N LYS A 356 -15.73 11.80 3.52
CA LYS A 356 -14.27 11.83 3.65
C LYS A 356 -13.69 12.46 2.40
N ASN A 357 -13.71 13.53 2.01
CA ASN A 357 -13.10 14.24 0.86
C ASN A 357 -12.55 13.37 -0.30
N TYR A 358 -13.13 12.19 -0.50
CA TYR A 358 -12.82 11.30 -1.64
C TYR A 358 -13.28 11.95 -2.94
N ILE A 359 -12.74 11.49 -4.07
CA ILE A 359 -12.99 12.09 -5.38
C ILE A 359 -13.87 11.14 -6.19
N ALA A 360 -15.04 11.59 -6.64
CA ALA A 360 -15.88 10.81 -7.53
C ALA A 360 -15.12 10.45 -8.82
N SER A 361 -15.04 9.16 -9.17
CA SER A 361 -14.26 8.71 -10.32
C SER A 361 -14.92 9.11 -11.64
N THR A 362 -14.12 9.61 -12.57
CA THR A 362 -14.55 9.95 -13.94
C THR A 362 -13.94 9.01 -14.99
N GLY A 363 -13.16 8.03 -14.58
CA GLY A 363 -12.57 6.98 -15.40
C GLY A 363 -12.11 5.82 -14.53
N PHE A 364 -11.57 4.78 -15.14
CA PHE A 364 -11.02 3.64 -14.42
C PHE A 364 -9.65 3.97 -13.82
N VAL A 365 -8.76 4.54 -14.63
CA VAL A 365 -7.45 5.04 -14.17
C VAL A 365 -7.64 6.34 -13.39
N PRO A 366 -7.16 6.43 -12.15
CA PRO A 366 -7.35 7.62 -11.31
C PRO A 366 -6.53 8.82 -11.79
N SER A 367 -6.87 10.01 -11.29
CA SER A 367 -6.03 11.20 -11.49
C SER A 367 -4.73 11.08 -10.69
N GLY A 368 -3.62 11.59 -11.25
CA GLY A 368 -2.27 11.45 -10.69
C GLY A 368 -1.43 10.38 -11.39
N VAL A 369 -2.03 9.53 -12.20
CA VAL A 369 -1.30 8.63 -13.10
C VAL A 369 -0.73 9.43 -14.26
N PHE A 370 0.48 9.10 -14.73
CA PHE A 370 1.14 9.82 -15.82
C PHE A 370 0.54 9.47 -17.18
N ASP A 371 0.55 10.46 -18.06
CA ASP A 371 0.20 10.31 -19.47
C ASP A 371 1.47 10.11 -20.31
N THR A 372 2.00 11.19 -20.88
CA THR A 372 3.18 11.14 -21.77
C THR A 372 4.49 11.37 -21.04
N ALA A 373 4.46 12.07 -19.91
CA ALA A 373 5.63 12.44 -19.13
C ALA A 373 5.28 12.56 -17.63
N SER A 374 6.32 12.52 -16.78
CA SER A 374 6.17 12.71 -15.33
C SER A 374 5.42 14.02 -15.01
N GLY A 375 4.41 13.92 -14.17
CA GLY A 375 3.57 15.05 -13.77
C GLY A 375 2.46 15.43 -14.75
N THR A 376 2.38 14.80 -15.93
CA THR A 376 1.26 14.96 -16.85
C THR A 376 0.15 13.99 -16.48
N ASP A 377 -1.05 14.48 -16.18
CA ASP A 377 -2.16 13.68 -15.64
C ASP A 377 -2.92 12.96 -16.77
N PHE A 378 -2.94 11.63 -16.70
CA PHE A 378 -3.61 10.73 -17.66
C PHE A 378 -5.11 11.01 -17.72
N ARG A 379 -5.77 11.16 -16.58
CA ARG A 379 -7.22 11.44 -16.57
C ARG A 379 -7.56 12.77 -17.22
N LYS A 380 -6.74 13.80 -16.97
CA LYS A 380 -6.91 15.11 -17.57
C LYS A 380 -6.69 15.11 -19.09
N ALA A 381 -5.73 14.34 -19.59
CA ALA A 381 -5.45 14.22 -21.01
C ALA A 381 -6.52 13.42 -21.75
N GLY A 382 -6.95 12.27 -21.19
CA GLY A 382 -7.94 11.38 -21.82
C GLY A 382 -9.40 11.84 -21.66
N GLY A 383 -9.68 12.77 -20.73
CA GLY A 383 -11.05 13.24 -20.45
C GLY A 383 -11.87 12.23 -19.60
N ASP A 384 -13.13 12.53 -19.40
CA ASP A 384 -14.03 11.75 -18.55
C ASP A 384 -14.68 10.60 -19.34
N ILE A 385 -14.66 9.39 -18.78
CA ILE A 385 -15.34 8.19 -19.30
C ILE A 385 -16.64 7.93 -18.52
N TYR A 386 -16.62 8.20 -17.21
CA TYR A 386 -17.78 8.04 -16.33
C TYR A 386 -18.37 9.39 -15.97
N SER A 387 -19.72 9.44 -15.86
CA SER A 387 -20.38 10.56 -15.20
C SER A 387 -20.21 10.44 -13.66
N THR A 388 -20.03 11.56 -12.99
CA THR A 388 -20.05 11.61 -11.52
C THR A 388 -21.46 11.54 -10.95
N THR A 389 -22.47 11.83 -11.75
CA THR A 389 -23.89 11.74 -11.41
C THR A 389 -24.55 10.58 -12.15
N ALA A 390 -25.63 10.04 -11.60
CA ALA A 390 -26.37 8.95 -12.23
C ALA A 390 -26.99 9.38 -13.58
N ASP A 391 -26.81 8.55 -14.61
CA ASP A 391 -27.52 8.63 -15.88
C ASP A 391 -28.53 7.49 -16.00
N THR A 392 -29.66 7.66 -15.36
CA THR A 392 -30.73 6.66 -15.31
C THR A 392 -31.39 6.44 -16.67
N ALA A 393 -31.38 7.46 -17.56
CA ALA A 393 -31.91 7.33 -18.92
C ALA A 393 -31.03 6.42 -19.77
N LYS A 394 -29.71 6.60 -19.74
CA LYS A 394 -28.74 5.71 -20.38
C LYS A 394 -28.82 4.29 -19.81
N ALA A 395 -28.92 4.16 -18.49
CA ALA A 395 -29.05 2.85 -17.83
C ALA A 395 -30.30 2.09 -18.31
N ALA A 396 -31.45 2.77 -18.36
CA ALA A 396 -32.71 2.16 -18.84
C ALA A 396 -32.62 1.78 -20.33
N SER A 397 -31.99 2.60 -21.18
CA SER A 397 -31.78 2.29 -22.61
C SER A 397 -30.94 1.02 -22.77
N LEU A 398 -29.83 0.92 -22.07
CA LEU A 398 -28.92 -0.24 -22.12
C LEU A 398 -29.61 -1.53 -21.64
N LEU A 399 -30.41 -1.47 -20.56
CA LEU A 399 -31.20 -2.63 -20.10
C LEU A 399 -32.24 -3.05 -21.11
N ASN A 400 -32.94 -2.12 -21.76
CA ASN A 400 -33.89 -2.42 -22.81
C ASN A 400 -33.22 -3.09 -24.02
N GLU A 401 -32.04 -2.63 -24.41
CA GLU A 401 -31.23 -3.23 -25.49
C GLU A 401 -30.75 -4.64 -25.14
N ALA A 402 -30.38 -4.87 -23.87
CA ALA A 402 -30.02 -6.18 -23.36
C ALA A 402 -31.23 -7.12 -23.13
N GLY A 403 -32.45 -6.58 -23.18
CA GLY A 403 -33.67 -7.34 -22.89
C GLY A 403 -33.83 -7.74 -21.41
N VAL A 404 -33.10 -7.08 -20.50
CA VAL A 404 -33.10 -7.37 -19.05
C VAL A 404 -33.99 -6.37 -18.32
N LYS A 405 -34.89 -6.88 -17.46
CA LYS A 405 -35.85 -6.06 -16.69
C LYS A 405 -35.58 -6.04 -15.18
N GLY A 406 -34.45 -6.65 -14.75
CA GLY A 406 -34.08 -6.82 -13.35
C GLY A 406 -33.65 -8.25 -13.06
N GLY A 407 -33.59 -8.58 -11.79
CA GLY A 407 -33.16 -9.88 -11.26
C GLY A 407 -32.52 -9.71 -9.89
N THR A 408 -32.19 -10.80 -9.22
CA THR A 408 -31.53 -10.77 -7.92
C THR A 408 -30.00 -10.85 -8.12
N LEU A 409 -29.26 -9.92 -7.50
CA LEU A 409 -27.80 -9.85 -7.52
C LEU A 409 -27.27 -9.69 -6.10
N ARG A 410 -26.21 -10.42 -5.77
CA ARG A 410 -25.47 -10.28 -4.52
C ARG A 410 -24.36 -9.24 -4.69
N LEU A 411 -24.38 -8.21 -3.84
CA LEU A 411 -23.32 -7.20 -3.77
C LEU A 411 -22.49 -7.46 -2.52
N ALA A 412 -21.29 -7.99 -2.72
CA ALA A 412 -20.32 -8.21 -1.67
C ALA A 412 -19.51 -6.92 -1.39
N TYR A 413 -19.22 -6.65 -0.13
CA TYR A 413 -18.35 -5.55 0.29
C TYR A 413 -17.42 -5.99 1.41
N LEU A 414 -16.20 -5.43 1.42
CA LEU A 414 -15.18 -5.76 2.41
C LEU A 414 -15.51 -5.18 3.78
N VAL A 415 -15.42 -6.03 4.80
CA VAL A 415 -15.25 -5.64 6.20
C VAL A 415 -13.77 -5.89 6.55
N PRO A 416 -12.95 -4.84 6.77
CA PRO A 416 -11.49 -4.93 6.77
C PRO A 416 -10.90 -5.49 8.07
N VAL A 417 -11.62 -6.34 8.77
CA VAL A 417 -11.20 -7.07 9.97
C VAL A 417 -11.74 -8.49 9.93
N THR A 418 -11.18 -9.38 10.75
CA THR A 418 -11.74 -10.73 10.88
C THR A 418 -13.12 -10.72 11.50
N LYS A 419 -13.89 -11.78 11.26
CA LYS A 419 -15.23 -11.93 11.83
C LYS A 419 -15.25 -11.87 13.35
N ASN A 420 -14.22 -12.42 13.99
CA ASN A 420 -14.09 -12.39 15.46
C ASN A 420 -13.88 -10.97 15.98
N VAL A 421 -13.04 -10.18 15.30
CA VAL A 421 -12.83 -8.76 15.63
C VAL A 421 -14.10 -7.95 15.33
N ALA A 422 -14.72 -8.16 14.17
CA ALA A 422 -15.95 -7.49 13.80
C ALA A 422 -17.08 -7.74 14.80
N ASN A 423 -17.22 -8.96 15.31
CA ASN A 423 -18.21 -9.29 16.35
C ASN A 423 -17.94 -8.52 17.65
N GLY A 424 -16.69 -8.21 17.97
CA GLY A 424 -16.33 -7.35 19.10
C GLY A 424 -16.57 -5.86 18.85
N LEU A 425 -16.72 -5.46 17.60
CA LEU A 425 -16.95 -4.07 17.15
C LEU A 425 -18.43 -3.79 16.82
N THR A 426 -19.33 -4.77 16.97
CA THR A 426 -20.73 -4.60 16.65
C THR A 426 -21.52 -4.03 17.82
N ASP A 427 -22.48 -3.18 17.51
CA ASP A 427 -23.45 -2.67 18.48
C ASP A 427 -24.47 -3.75 18.93
N THR A 428 -25.38 -3.37 19.82
CA THR A 428 -26.46 -4.26 20.33
C THR A 428 -27.39 -4.77 19.22
N PHE A 429 -27.35 -4.17 18.04
CA PHE A 429 -28.17 -4.55 16.87
C PHE A 429 -27.39 -5.36 15.83
N GLY A 430 -26.16 -5.76 16.13
CA GLY A 430 -25.30 -6.53 15.22
C GLY A 430 -24.70 -5.72 14.07
N LYS A 431 -24.65 -4.41 14.19
CA LYS A 431 -23.99 -3.52 13.24
C LYS A 431 -22.60 -3.13 13.76
N ILE A 432 -21.66 -2.99 12.85
CA ILE A 432 -20.34 -2.45 13.20
C ILE A 432 -20.52 -1.03 13.76
N SER A 433 -19.83 -0.75 14.87
CA SER A 433 -19.99 0.49 15.64
C SER A 433 -19.52 1.76 14.93
N TYR A 434 -18.88 1.63 13.76
CA TYR A 434 -18.41 2.72 12.93
C TYR A 434 -18.84 2.56 11.46
N GLU A 435 -18.88 3.66 10.71
CA GLU A 435 -19.30 3.66 9.33
C GLU A 435 -18.16 3.25 8.39
N LEU A 436 -18.33 2.14 7.68
CA LEU A 436 -17.42 1.69 6.63
C LEU A 436 -17.74 2.38 5.30
N ALA A 437 -16.73 2.95 4.64
CA ALA A 437 -16.89 3.53 3.32
C ALA A 437 -17.39 2.49 2.29
N SER A 438 -16.92 1.25 2.38
CA SER A 438 -17.36 0.12 1.55
C SER A 438 -18.85 -0.20 1.73
N GLN A 439 -19.34 -0.19 2.98
CA GLN A 439 -20.75 -0.42 3.29
C GLN A 439 -21.64 0.73 2.79
N ILE A 440 -21.27 1.98 3.05
CA ILE A 440 -22.01 3.17 2.56
C ILE A 440 -22.09 3.15 1.04
N ALA A 441 -20.98 2.82 0.35
CA ALA A 441 -20.97 2.69 -1.10
C ALA A 441 -21.92 1.57 -1.58
N ALA A 442 -21.91 0.41 -0.90
CA ALA A 442 -22.78 -0.72 -1.24
C ALA A 442 -24.27 -0.40 -1.02
N GLU A 443 -24.63 0.26 0.09
CA GLU A 443 -26.00 0.71 0.36
C GLU A 443 -26.49 1.72 -0.68
N SER A 444 -25.63 2.66 -1.08
CA SER A 444 -25.95 3.65 -2.12
C SER A 444 -26.10 3.01 -3.50
N ALA A 445 -25.20 2.08 -3.86
CA ALA A 445 -25.30 1.32 -5.11
C ALA A 445 -26.56 0.46 -5.14
N LYS A 446 -26.90 -0.21 -4.02
CA LYS A 446 -28.17 -0.95 -3.87
C LYS A 446 -29.36 -0.08 -4.20
N ALA A 447 -29.47 1.10 -3.60
CA ALA A 447 -30.59 2.01 -3.86
C ALA A 447 -30.66 2.42 -5.36
N SER A 448 -29.52 2.69 -5.97
CA SER A 448 -29.44 3.03 -7.41
C SER A 448 -29.90 1.88 -8.30
N TRP A 449 -29.46 0.65 -8.06
CA TRP A 449 -29.77 -0.51 -8.89
C TRP A 449 -31.18 -1.06 -8.65
N GLU A 450 -31.70 -0.94 -7.43
CA GLU A 450 -33.10 -1.29 -7.13
C GLU A 450 -34.09 -0.36 -7.87
N SER A 451 -33.70 0.88 -8.11
CA SER A 451 -34.48 1.81 -8.94
C SER A 451 -34.63 1.38 -10.41
N LEU A 452 -33.70 0.52 -10.89
CA LEU A 452 -33.74 -0.08 -12.24
C LEU A 452 -34.51 -1.40 -12.31
N GLY A 453 -35.07 -1.88 -11.18
CA GLY A 453 -35.83 -3.13 -11.10
C GLY A 453 -35.05 -4.36 -10.64
N PHE A 454 -33.82 -4.21 -10.21
CA PHE A 454 -33.07 -5.30 -9.58
C PHE A 454 -33.46 -5.47 -8.10
N THR A 455 -33.17 -6.64 -7.55
CA THR A 455 -33.14 -6.90 -6.10
C THR A 455 -31.69 -7.09 -5.69
N ILE A 456 -31.19 -6.27 -4.77
CA ILE A 456 -29.79 -6.31 -4.36
C ILE A 456 -29.65 -6.84 -2.93
N GLU A 457 -28.95 -7.95 -2.79
CA GLU A 457 -28.60 -8.57 -1.51
C GLU A 457 -27.18 -8.15 -1.10
N LEU A 458 -27.06 -7.39 0.01
CA LEU A 458 -25.78 -6.98 0.54
C LEU A 458 -25.13 -8.13 1.31
N VAL A 459 -23.86 -8.43 1.00
CA VAL A 459 -23.10 -9.53 1.60
C VAL A 459 -21.80 -8.97 2.20
N PRO A 460 -21.70 -8.84 3.52
CA PRO A 460 -20.42 -8.49 4.15
C PRO A 460 -19.43 -9.66 3.98
N VAL A 461 -18.22 -9.36 3.53
CA VAL A 461 -17.11 -10.30 3.40
C VAL A 461 -15.98 -9.85 4.32
N TYR A 462 -15.65 -10.69 5.28
CA TYR A 462 -14.62 -10.36 6.27
C TYR A 462 -13.20 -10.59 5.74
N ALA A 463 -12.22 -9.98 6.39
CA ALA A 463 -10.82 -9.98 5.95
C ALA A 463 -10.30 -11.38 5.62
N GLU A 464 -10.57 -12.37 6.49
CA GLU A 464 -10.12 -13.75 6.31
C GLU A 464 -10.75 -14.49 5.13
N GLU A 465 -11.92 -14.03 4.64
CA GLU A 465 -12.66 -14.66 3.56
C GLU A 465 -12.51 -13.91 2.22
N PHE A 466 -11.96 -12.70 2.23
CA PHE A 466 -12.02 -11.79 1.08
C PHE A 466 -11.24 -12.33 -0.12
N GLN A 467 -9.98 -12.76 0.09
CA GLN A 467 -9.16 -13.31 -0.99
C GLN A 467 -9.76 -14.60 -1.59
N SER A 468 -10.26 -15.49 -0.74
CA SER A 468 -10.91 -16.72 -1.22
C SER A 468 -12.23 -16.44 -1.96
N THR A 469 -12.96 -15.40 -1.57
CA THR A 469 -14.18 -14.95 -2.27
C THR A 469 -13.85 -14.42 -3.66
N LEU A 470 -12.77 -13.64 -3.79
CA LEU A 470 -12.28 -13.13 -5.08
C LEU A 470 -11.82 -14.28 -5.98
N SER A 471 -10.89 -15.11 -5.51
CA SER A 471 -10.26 -16.15 -6.34
C SER A 471 -11.22 -17.28 -6.73
N SER A 472 -12.24 -17.57 -5.92
CA SER A 472 -13.29 -18.52 -6.27
C SER A 472 -14.36 -17.94 -7.19
N GLY A 473 -14.44 -16.61 -7.37
CA GLY A 473 -15.51 -15.94 -8.09
C GLY A 473 -16.89 -16.07 -7.41
N ASN A 474 -16.93 -16.32 -6.09
CA ASN A 474 -18.18 -16.52 -5.36
C ASN A 474 -18.90 -15.20 -5.03
N PHE A 475 -19.11 -14.39 -6.05
CA PHE A 475 -19.84 -13.12 -5.98
C PHE A 475 -20.57 -12.87 -7.30
N ASP A 476 -21.58 -12.02 -7.29
CA ASP A 476 -22.14 -11.46 -8.52
C ASP A 476 -21.50 -10.08 -8.78
N ILE A 477 -21.45 -9.24 -7.76
CA ILE A 477 -20.74 -7.97 -7.73
C ILE A 477 -19.94 -7.91 -6.43
N ILE A 478 -18.70 -7.38 -6.47
CA ILE A 478 -17.89 -7.19 -5.27
C ILE A 478 -17.17 -5.83 -5.31
N GLY A 479 -17.21 -5.12 -4.18
CA GLY A 479 -16.43 -3.90 -3.97
C GLY A 479 -15.00 -4.24 -3.56
N VAL A 480 -14.04 -3.62 -4.23
CA VAL A 480 -12.60 -3.87 -4.09
C VAL A 480 -11.87 -2.55 -3.94
N ASP A 481 -10.96 -2.49 -2.98
CA ASP A 481 -9.97 -1.43 -2.89
C ASP A 481 -8.87 -1.70 -3.92
N TYR A 482 -8.83 -0.91 -4.98
CA TYR A 482 -7.91 -1.10 -6.09
C TYR A 482 -6.74 -0.10 -5.99
N ALA A 483 -5.74 -0.48 -5.22
CA ALA A 483 -4.55 0.31 -4.96
C ALA A 483 -3.35 -0.27 -5.71
N VAL A 484 -3.06 0.26 -6.88
CA VAL A 484 -1.98 -0.24 -7.75
C VAL A 484 -0.62 0.37 -7.38
N ASN A 485 -0.61 1.57 -6.77
CA ASN A 485 0.62 2.26 -6.37
C ASN A 485 1.64 2.42 -7.50
N SER A 486 1.16 2.71 -8.71
CA SER A 486 1.98 2.97 -9.88
C SER A 486 1.52 4.25 -10.56
N THR A 487 2.46 4.98 -11.13
CA THR A 487 2.20 6.17 -11.95
C THR A 487 1.97 5.82 -13.42
N ASP A 488 2.08 4.55 -13.81
CA ASP A 488 1.84 4.08 -15.17
C ASP A 488 0.44 3.50 -15.33
N ALA A 489 -0.32 3.98 -16.29
CA ALA A 489 -1.68 3.54 -16.59
C ALA A 489 -1.77 2.03 -16.92
N ILE A 490 -0.71 1.45 -17.48
CA ILE A 490 -0.69 0.01 -17.80
C ILE A 490 -0.90 -0.85 -16.55
N ALA A 491 -0.41 -0.42 -15.40
CA ALA A 491 -0.55 -1.15 -14.14
C ALA A 491 -2.02 -1.27 -13.67
N TYR A 492 -2.87 -0.32 -14.09
CA TYR A 492 -4.31 -0.36 -13.82
C TYR A 492 -5.09 -1.19 -14.84
N LEU A 493 -4.62 -1.24 -16.07
CA LEU A 493 -5.33 -1.83 -17.19
C LEU A 493 -4.93 -3.28 -17.44
N ALA A 494 -3.64 -3.60 -17.36
CA ALA A 494 -3.12 -4.92 -17.66
C ALA A 494 -3.71 -6.08 -16.83
N PRO A 495 -4.03 -5.92 -15.53
CA PRO A 495 -4.61 -7.02 -14.74
C PRO A 495 -5.94 -7.58 -15.28
N PHE A 496 -6.67 -6.85 -16.13
CA PHE A 496 -7.91 -7.31 -16.74
C PHE A 496 -7.70 -8.15 -18.01
N ALA A 497 -6.53 -8.12 -18.60
CA ALA A 497 -6.20 -8.95 -19.74
C ALA A 497 -5.92 -10.39 -19.29
N THR A 498 -6.38 -11.35 -20.08
CA THR A 498 -6.27 -12.79 -19.77
C THR A 498 -4.82 -13.20 -19.55
N LYS A 499 -3.91 -12.71 -20.39
CA LYS A 499 -2.47 -13.01 -20.32
C LYS A 499 -1.70 -12.28 -19.21
N TYR A 500 -2.31 -11.26 -18.58
CA TYR A 500 -1.65 -10.36 -17.63
C TYR A 500 -2.35 -10.28 -16.28
N SER A 501 -3.40 -11.08 -16.07
CA SER A 501 -4.27 -11.00 -14.90
C SER A 501 -3.58 -11.31 -13.56
N GLY A 502 -2.33 -11.78 -13.58
CA GLY A 502 -1.62 -12.24 -12.39
C GLY A 502 -2.06 -13.61 -11.88
N ASN A 503 -3.09 -14.19 -12.46
CA ASN A 503 -3.61 -15.50 -12.08
C ASN A 503 -2.80 -16.65 -12.72
N LYS A 504 -2.93 -17.86 -12.15
CA LYS A 504 -2.26 -19.07 -12.66
C LYS A 504 -2.54 -19.27 -14.13
N VAL A 505 -1.47 -19.46 -14.86
CA VAL A 505 -1.53 -19.96 -16.24
C VAL A 505 -1.45 -21.46 -16.18
N SER A 506 -2.47 -22.12 -16.69
CA SER A 506 -2.45 -23.57 -16.88
C SER A 506 -2.00 -23.86 -18.30
N ILE A 507 -0.78 -24.39 -18.47
CA ILE A 507 -0.27 -24.82 -19.78
C ILE A 507 -0.52 -26.30 -19.92
N SER A 508 -1.32 -26.67 -20.92
CA SER A 508 -1.26 -28.01 -21.50
C SER A 508 -0.36 -27.96 -22.73
N LEU A 509 0.30 -29.06 -23.04
CA LEU A 509 1.17 -29.19 -24.23
C LEU A 509 0.45 -28.82 -25.54
N ASP A 510 -0.87 -28.78 -25.56
CA ASP A 510 -1.70 -28.59 -26.75
C ASP A 510 -2.56 -27.32 -26.75
N ALA A 511 -2.62 -26.57 -25.64
CA ALA A 511 -3.36 -25.30 -25.55
C ALA A 511 -2.89 -24.47 -24.37
N GLU A 512 -2.60 -23.18 -24.62
CA GLU A 512 -2.44 -22.18 -23.58
C GLU A 512 -3.80 -21.90 -22.95
N THR A 513 -4.05 -22.39 -21.74
CA THR A 513 -5.23 -22.05 -20.96
C THR A 513 -4.87 -21.05 -19.91
N TYR A 514 -5.35 -19.82 -20.06
CA TYR A 514 -5.17 -18.75 -19.09
C TYR A 514 -6.34 -18.75 -18.11
N THR A 515 -6.03 -18.52 -16.83
CA THR A 515 -7.06 -18.20 -15.84
C THR A 515 -7.43 -16.73 -16.02
N PRO A 516 -8.67 -16.39 -16.38
CA PRO A 516 -9.07 -15.02 -16.52
C PRO A 516 -9.02 -14.29 -15.17
N HIS A 517 -8.99 -12.96 -15.22
CA HIS A 517 -9.14 -12.09 -14.05
C HIS A 517 -10.35 -12.54 -13.18
N TYR A 518 -10.36 -12.19 -11.90
CA TYR A 518 -11.45 -12.50 -10.94
C TYR A 518 -12.86 -12.17 -11.45
N THR A 519 -12.98 -11.17 -12.34
CA THR A 519 -14.23 -10.83 -13.03
C THR A 519 -14.64 -11.87 -14.07
N GLY A 520 -13.77 -12.79 -14.44
CA GLY A 520 -14.00 -13.75 -15.52
C GLY A 520 -13.92 -13.17 -16.92
N LEU A 521 -13.46 -11.90 -17.08
CA LEU A 521 -13.25 -11.29 -18.38
C LEU A 521 -12.20 -12.10 -19.19
N SER A 522 -12.50 -12.31 -20.47
CA SER A 522 -11.57 -12.86 -21.47
C SER A 522 -11.92 -12.22 -22.80
N ASP A 523 -11.06 -11.37 -23.31
CA ASP A 523 -11.27 -10.63 -24.56
C ASP A 523 -9.94 -10.53 -25.33
N GLU A 524 -9.88 -11.18 -26.49
CA GLU A 524 -8.67 -11.28 -27.31
C GLU A 524 -8.24 -9.90 -27.90
N GLU A 525 -9.20 -9.03 -28.21
CA GLU A 525 -8.91 -7.69 -28.69
C GLU A 525 -8.25 -6.84 -27.60
N TYR A 526 -8.76 -6.95 -26.36
CA TYR A 526 -8.17 -6.27 -25.21
C TYR A 526 -6.74 -6.74 -24.93
N ASP A 527 -6.53 -8.06 -24.95
CA ASP A 527 -5.21 -8.67 -24.78
C ASP A 527 -4.22 -8.19 -25.85
N THR A 528 -4.66 -8.14 -27.13
CA THR A 528 -3.83 -7.67 -28.25
C THR A 528 -3.45 -6.19 -28.11
N LEU A 529 -4.39 -5.33 -27.70
CA LEU A 529 -4.12 -3.90 -27.49
C LEU A 529 -3.04 -3.68 -26.42
N LEU A 530 -3.04 -4.50 -25.37
CA LEU A 530 -1.99 -4.43 -24.32
C LEU A 530 -0.64 -4.91 -24.82
N ASP A 531 -0.60 -5.99 -25.62
CA ASP A 531 0.65 -6.49 -26.23
C ASP A 531 1.33 -5.42 -27.09
N GLU A 532 0.55 -4.60 -27.80
CA GLU A 532 1.08 -3.53 -28.65
C GLU A 532 1.69 -2.35 -27.86
N VAL A 533 1.37 -2.19 -26.59
CA VAL A 533 1.74 -1.01 -25.78
C VAL A 533 3.00 -1.22 -24.98
N ILE A 534 3.32 -2.43 -24.56
CA ILE A 534 4.38 -2.70 -23.56
C ILE A 534 5.73 -2.17 -24.01
N TYR A 535 6.15 -2.44 -25.27
CA TYR A 535 7.46 -2.00 -25.79
C TYR A 535 7.43 -0.71 -26.57
N LEU A 536 6.29 -0.01 -26.57
CA LEU A 536 6.14 1.23 -27.32
C LEU A 536 6.89 2.38 -26.64
N LYS A 537 7.98 2.85 -27.27
CA LYS A 537 8.88 3.90 -26.73
C LYS A 537 8.37 5.32 -26.97
N ASP A 538 7.60 5.55 -28.04
CA ASP A 538 6.96 6.85 -28.23
C ASP A 538 5.87 7.03 -27.17
N ARG A 539 6.17 7.82 -26.16
CA ARG A 539 5.27 8.04 -25.01
C ARG A 539 3.94 8.66 -25.41
N THR A 540 3.89 9.46 -26.49
CA THR A 540 2.65 10.08 -26.97
C THR A 540 1.76 9.04 -27.65
N GLU A 541 2.33 8.20 -28.51
CA GLU A 541 1.61 7.08 -29.12
C GLU A 541 1.17 6.08 -28.07
N ARG A 542 2.04 5.76 -27.11
CA ARG A 542 1.74 4.88 -25.98
C ARG A 542 0.55 5.38 -25.16
N ALA A 543 0.53 6.65 -24.79
CA ALA A 543 -0.57 7.27 -24.07
C ALA A 543 -1.88 7.21 -24.86
N THR A 544 -1.84 7.49 -26.17
CA THR A 544 -3.00 7.39 -27.05
C THR A 544 -3.59 5.97 -27.04
N LYS A 545 -2.73 4.95 -27.12
CA LYS A 545 -3.17 3.56 -27.06
C LYS A 545 -3.70 3.18 -25.67
N LEU A 546 -3.08 3.63 -24.58
CA LEU A 546 -3.57 3.40 -23.23
C LEU A 546 -4.95 4.02 -22.98
N HIS A 547 -5.23 5.20 -23.52
CA HIS A 547 -6.58 5.79 -23.48
C HIS A 547 -7.60 4.95 -24.26
N ALA A 548 -7.21 4.39 -25.41
CA ALA A 548 -8.07 3.48 -26.19
C ALA A 548 -8.34 2.18 -25.40
N ILE A 549 -7.34 1.65 -24.71
CA ILE A 549 -7.48 0.46 -23.85
C ILE A 549 -8.43 0.74 -22.68
N GLU A 550 -8.31 1.90 -22.02
CA GLU A 550 -9.24 2.28 -20.95
C GLU A 550 -10.69 2.41 -21.48
N THR A 551 -10.85 3.00 -22.67
CA THR A 551 -12.17 3.10 -23.32
C THR A 551 -12.74 1.69 -23.61
N LYS A 552 -11.92 0.80 -24.15
CA LYS A 552 -12.31 -0.60 -24.38
C LYS A 552 -12.69 -1.32 -23.10
N LEU A 553 -11.94 -1.10 -21.99
CA LEU A 553 -12.27 -1.64 -20.69
C LEU A 553 -13.65 -1.16 -20.20
N ALA A 554 -13.95 0.13 -20.41
CA ALA A 554 -15.26 0.69 -20.05
C ALA A 554 -16.40 0.13 -20.92
N GLU A 555 -16.15 -0.19 -22.19
CA GLU A 555 -17.10 -0.86 -23.09
C GLU A 555 -17.36 -2.31 -22.67
N LEU A 556 -16.33 -3.05 -22.34
CA LEU A 556 -16.44 -4.42 -21.80
C LEU A 556 -17.02 -4.41 -20.38
N CYS A 557 -16.77 -3.38 -19.62
CA CYS A 557 -17.26 -3.10 -18.28
C CYS A 557 -17.16 -4.28 -17.29
N PRO A 558 -16.00 -4.98 -17.18
CA PRO A 558 -15.84 -5.99 -16.15
C PRO A 558 -15.75 -5.38 -14.76
N ALA A 559 -15.40 -4.09 -14.71
CA ALA A 559 -15.24 -3.31 -13.51
C ALA A 559 -15.66 -1.86 -13.72
N THR A 560 -15.98 -1.16 -12.64
CA THR A 560 -16.30 0.27 -12.67
C THR A 560 -15.78 0.96 -11.41
N ALA A 561 -14.94 1.98 -11.58
CA ALA A 561 -14.47 2.78 -10.45
C ALA A 561 -15.59 3.69 -9.92
N VAL A 562 -15.68 3.79 -8.61
CA VAL A 562 -16.70 4.57 -7.90
C VAL A 562 -16.11 5.88 -7.40
N PHE A 563 -15.02 5.81 -6.65
CA PHE A 563 -14.29 6.97 -6.17
C PHE A 563 -12.80 6.69 -6.06
N GLN A 564 -12.01 7.76 -6.13
CA GLN A 564 -10.59 7.75 -5.82
C GLN A 564 -10.39 8.11 -4.36
N TYR A 565 -9.55 7.36 -3.68
CA TYR A 565 -9.18 7.61 -2.30
C TYR A 565 -8.32 8.88 -2.15
N THR A 566 -8.43 9.47 -0.98
CA THR A 566 -7.55 10.55 -0.52
C THR A 566 -7.11 10.25 0.91
N THR A 567 -5.95 10.74 1.31
CA THR A 567 -5.59 10.82 2.72
C THR A 567 -5.77 12.25 3.20
N SER A 568 -6.34 12.41 4.38
CA SER A 568 -6.59 13.70 4.98
C SER A 568 -5.95 13.76 6.36
N TYR A 569 -5.31 14.88 6.70
CA TYR A 569 -4.66 15.06 7.99
C TYR A 569 -4.65 16.52 8.43
N THR A 570 -4.53 16.72 9.72
CA THR A 570 -4.22 18.00 10.33
C THR A 570 -3.15 17.81 11.41
N TYR A 571 -2.36 18.83 11.68
CA TYR A 571 -1.34 18.77 12.71
C TYR A 571 -1.11 20.13 13.35
N ASN A 572 -0.50 20.12 14.52
CA ASN A 572 -0.16 21.34 15.21
C ASN A 572 1.18 21.89 14.69
N GLU A 573 1.12 22.85 13.76
CA GLU A 573 2.29 23.47 13.12
C GLU A 573 3.24 24.19 14.08
N LYS A 574 2.79 24.52 15.29
CA LYS A 574 3.65 25.11 16.32
C LYS A 574 4.56 24.07 16.97
N ILE A 575 4.13 22.81 16.98
CA ILE A 575 4.82 21.70 17.63
C ILE A 575 5.51 20.80 16.60
N LEU A 576 4.82 20.42 15.54
CA LEU A 576 5.37 19.61 14.47
C LEU A 576 5.77 20.48 13.28
N LYS A 577 6.97 20.30 12.79
CA LYS A 577 7.47 20.99 11.59
C LYS A 577 7.69 19.97 10.49
N LYS A 578 7.31 20.36 9.27
CA LYS A 578 7.65 19.70 8.03
C LYS A 578 7.05 18.30 7.86
N ILE A 579 5.75 18.25 7.62
CA ILE A 579 5.13 17.09 6.99
C ILE A 579 5.12 17.35 5.48
N SER A 580 5.81 16.50 4.72
CA SER A 580 5.77 16.48 3.26
C SER A 580 5.06 15.22 2.79
N SER A 581 4.59 15.23 1.55
CA SER A 581 3.99 14.07 0.91
C SER A 581 4.74 13.76 -0.38
N ASN A 582 4.92 12.51 -0.69
CA ASN A 582 5.44 12.11 -1.99
C ASN A 582 4.36 12.23 -3.09
N TYR A 583 4.72 11.99 -4.34
CA TYR A 583 3.79 12.06 -5.46
C TYR A 583 2.62 11.06 -5.35
N TYR A 584 2.79 9.96 -4.65
CA TYR A 584 1.71 9.00 -4.37
C TYR A 584 0.69 9.49 -3.35
N GLY A 585 0.92 10.66 -2.73
CA GLY A 585 0.06 11.22 -1.69
C GLY A 585 0.32 10.68 -0.29
N TYR A 586 1.38 9.90 -0.08
CA TYR A 586 1.75 9.38 1.23
C TYR A 586 2.59 10.38 1.99
N ASN A 587 2.27 10.57 3.28
CA ASN A 587 3.03 11.45 4.15
C ASN A 587 4.38 10.82 4.49
N ASP A 588 5.44 11.61 4.33
CA ASP A 588 6.77 11.29 4.79
C ASP A 588 6.96 11.83 6.21
N PHE A 589 7.05 10.92 7.16
CA PHE A 589 7.26 11.24 8.57
C PHE A 589 8.74 11.15 8.99
N SER A 590 9.64 10.73 8.13
CA SER A 590 11.05 10.51 8.48
C SER A 590 11.74 11.77 8.98
N ASP A 591 11.44 12.92 8.39
CA ASP A 591 12.03 14.23 8.73
C ASP A 591 11.13 15.08 9.65
N LEU A 592 10.14 14.48 10.29
CA LEU A 592 9.19 15.19 11.14
C LEU A 592 9.82 15.59 12.47
N ARG A 593 9.81 16.88 12.78
CA ARG A 593 10.47 17.48 13.95
C ARG A 593 9.46 18.08 14.92
N MET A 594 9.74 17.93 16.23
CA MET A 594 9.07 18.71 17.28
C MET A 594 9.86 19.98 17.56
N ALA A 595 9.22 21.16 17.47
CA ALA A 595 9.89 22.45 17.57
C ALA A 595 10.65 22.65 18.88
N ASP A 596 10.01 22.38 20.03
CA ASP A 596 10.61 22.62 21.36
C ASP A 596 11.59 21.51 21.77
N TYR A 597 11.40 20.31 21.26
CA TYR A 597 12.24 19.14 21.56
C TYR A 597 13.65 19.27 20.96
N ILE A 598 13.77 19.90 19.79
CA ILE A 598 15.05 20.11 19.11
C ILE A 598 15.88 21.16 19.82
N GLU A 599 15.28 22.28 20.25
CA GLU A 599 16.03 23.34 20.94
C GLU A 599 16.58 22.87 22.29
N THR A 600 15.76 22.16 23.07
CA THR A 600 16.17 21.65 24.38
C THR A 600 17.24 20.56 24.28
N ASN A 601 17.04 19.60 23.39
CA ASN A 601 18.00 18.50 23.24
C ASN A 601 19.28 18.86 22.47
N SER A 602 19.23 19.85 21.59
CA SER A 602 20.47 20.38 20.97
C SER A 602 21.35 21.04 22.01
N ARG A 603 20.79 21.82 22.94
CA ARG A 603 21.52 22.42 24.04
C ARG A 603 22.06 21.40 25.03
N GLU A 604 21.23 20.46 25.46
CA GLU A 604 21.66 19.39 26.37
C GLU A 604 22.71 18.47 25.74
N ASN A 605 22.64 18.20 24.45
CA ASN A 605 23.68 17.44 23.73
C ASN A 605 24.96 18.24 23.54
N GLU A 606 24.89 19.53 23.26
CA GLU A 606 26.08 20.40 23.20
C GLU A 606 26.72 20.58 24.58
N GLU A 607 25.92 20.75 25.62
CA GLU A 607 26.43 20.84 26.99
C GLU A 607 27.04 19.52 27.46
N SER A 608 26.42 18.37 27.21
CA SER A 608 26.96 17.05 27.57
C SER A 608 28.19 16.67 26.75
N LEU A 609 28.26 17.04 25.46
CA LEU A 609 29.44 16.88 24.61
C LEU A 609 30.59 17.78 25.07
N ASN A 610 30.31 19.00 25.48
CA ASN A 610 31.32 19.92 26.01
C ASN A 610 31.83 19.47 27.38
N GLU A 611 30.93 18.96 28.27
CA GLU A 611 31.34 18.38 29.53
C GLU A 611 32.20 17.11 29.35
N ALA A 612 31.85 16.24 28.39
CA ALA A 612 32.64 15.05 28.06
C ALA A 612 34.02 15.40 27.50
N LYS A 613 34.11 16.44 26.63
CA LYS A 613 35.37 16.95 26.10
C LYS A 613 36.22 17.59 27.20
N THR A 614 35.62 18.31 28.15
CA THR A 614 36.36 18.93 29.26
C THR A 614 36.94 17.89 30.22
N ARG A 615 36.17 16.81 30.52
CA ARG A 615 36.67 15.68 31.33
C ARG A 615 37.81 14.94 30.65
N SER A 616 37.75 14.70 29.34
CA SER A 616 38.82 14.02 28.61
C SER A 616 40.12 14.84 28.55
N THR A 617 40.05 16.17 28.57
CA THR A 617 41.21 17.06 28.61
C THR A 617 41.77 17.24 30.01
N GLU A 618 41.02 17.06 31.06
CA GLU A 618 41.49 17.05 32.45
C GLU A 618 42.23 15.74 32.79
N ASP A 619 41.71 14.59 32.32
CA ASP A 619 42.38 13.30 32.50
C ASP A 619 43.71 13.16 31.73
N GLU A 620 43.89 13.85 30.59
CA GLU A 620 45.16 13.90 29.87
C GLU A 620 46.17 14.87 30.49
N SER A 621 45.76 15.77 31.39
CA SER A 621 46.65 16.72 32.07
C SER A 621 47.15 16.26 33.41
N GLU A 622 46.64 15.17 33.97
CA GLU A 622 47.05 14.56 35.25
C GLU A 622 47.79 13.21 35.08
N GLY A 623 48.11 12.77 33.83
CA GLY A 623 48.81 11.53 33.52
C GLY A 623 50.31 11.70 33.26
#